data_84286af98a0a7657deea2c1fc801cf4e
#
_entry.id   84286af98a0a7657deea2c1fc801cf4e
#
_cell.length_a   1.000
_cell.length_b   1.000
_cell.length_c   1.000
_cell.angle_alpha   90.00
_cell.angle_beta   90.00
_cell.angle_gamma   90.00
#
_symmetry.space_group_name_H-M   'P 1'
#
loop_
_entity.id
_entity.type
_entity.pdbx_description
1 polymer ?
#
loop_
_entity_poly.entity_id
_entity_poly.type
_entity_poly.pdbx_seq_one_letter_code
_entity_poly.pdbx_strand_id
1 'polypeptide(L)'
;MLNSTYRIILAGFFCSWCLSSIAQSLPPYNPVTDERLQNPEESNWLMYRGSYDSHGYSTLDEINIENVEDLVPVWSFSTGLREGHQAPPIVNDGYMYVSTPQNHIIAIDARTGDMIWRYVRFLPDDLQQMHPTNRGVALYGDRVYLATVDAYLVSLDALTGDVIWEVEVEDYYNGYYMTMAPLIADGKVMVGVSGGELGIRGFVAAFDVMTGEPAWKTYTIPAPGEPGSESWPGDTWQTGGVPVWLTGSYDPEFNVAYWGTGNGGPWMGDTRPGDNLYATSTIALDASTGELKAHHQYHWNDSWDWDEVSAPLLIDYQRQGETVKGMVHPGRNGYLWFLEREENQINFVDANPYVYQDVFTTLDPVTGRPEYDMSKKPGTGFEASFCPSLWGGKDWPPAAFNPVSRLLFIPANDNVCSTMEGEEVQFRPGRPFMGRAPSENGGFFVRPGTNHIGELQAWNVDTGEKAWTTSFASQNWGPVLATAGDLVFMGGTNDRYFRAFDANNGEILWQQRTNSGITGVPVTYSLDGKQYIAVQSGWGVDAQREQNLLNLVKGENHYVPQGGVIWVFALPD
;
A
#
# COMPACT_ATOMS: atom_id res chain seq x y z
N MET A 1 54.55 -28.96 -73.58
CA MET A 1 54.81 -27.75 -72.78
C MET A 1 53.97 -27.86 -71.54
N LEU A 2 54.60 -28.15 -70.41
CA LEU A 2 53.96 -28.35 -69.10
C LEU A 2 53.74 -27.02 -68.47
N ASN A 3 52.52 -26.76 -67.94
CA ASN A 3 52.24 -25.71 -66.93
C ASN A 3 51.75 -26.36 -65.67
N SER A 4 52.58 -26.29 -64.64
CA SER A 4 52.35 -26.73 -63.32
C SER A 4 51.71 -25.58 -62.54
N THR A 5 50.50 -25.79 -61.98
CA THR A 5 49.80 -24.82 -61.08
C THR A 5 49.89 -25.33 -59.63
N TYR A 6 50.65 -24.66 -58.81
CA TYR A 6 50.70 -24.89 -57.35
C TYR A 6 49.42 -24.32 -56.68
N ARG A 7 48.68 -25.16 -55.99
CA ARG A 7 47.61 -24.76 -55.07
C ARG A 7 48.19 -24.65 -53.67
N ILE A 8 48.21 -23.45 -53.16
CA ILE A 8 48.52 -23.20 -51.75
C ILE A 8 47.20 -23.41 -50.94
N ILE A 9 47.20 -24.39 -50.03
CA ILE A 9 46.10 -24.60 -49.03
C ILE A 9 46.47 -23.80 -47.81
N LEU A 10 45.76 -22.68 -47.57
CA LEU A 10 45.77 -21.98 -46.26
C LEU A 10 44.83 -22.73 -45.34
N ALA A 11 45.37 -23.43 -44.34
CA ALA A 11 44.62 -23.97 -43.24
C ALA A 11 44.39 -22.84 -42.20
N GLY A 12 43.20 -22.24 -42.21
CA GLY A 12 42.79 -21.31 -41.19
C GLY A 12 42.40 -22.06 -39.90
N PHE A 13 43.19 -21.91 -38.86
CA PHE A 13 42.82 -22.31 -37.51
C PHE A 13 41.77 -21.32 -36.96
N PHE A 14 40.48 -21.68 -37.02
CA PHE A 14 39.43 -21.02 -36.27
C PHE A 14 39.49 -21.51 -34.81
N CYS A 15 40.11 -20.74 -33.95
CA CYS A 15 40.02 -20.92 -32.49
C CYS A 15 38.64 -20.42 -32.05
N SER A 16 37.65 -21.34 -31.99
CA SER A 16 36.32 -21.05 -31.43
C SER A 16 36.45 -20.98 -29.93
N TRP A 17 36.58 -19.77 -29.39
CA TRP A 17 36.37 -19.53 -27.98
C TRP A 17 34.86 -19.65 -27.74
N CYS A 18 34.40 -20.83 -27.37
CA CYS A 18 33.10 -20.98 -26.70
C CYS A 18 33.25 -20.36 -25.32
N LEU A 19 32.86 -19.11 -25.20
CA LEU A 19 32.47 -18.55 -23.89
C LEU A 19 31.22 -19.33 -23.49
N SER A 20 31.41 -20.39 -22.70
CA SER A 20 30.34 -21.00 -21.94
C SER A 20 29.92 -19.94 -20.89
N SER A 21 28.92 -19.15 -21.19
CA SER A 21 28.17 -18.46 -20.13
C SER A 21 27.62 -19.58 -19.23
N ILE A 22 28.26 -19.81 -18.08
CA ILE A 22 27.69 -20.61 -17.02
C ILE A 22 26.45 -19.80 -16.62
N ALA A 23 25.28 -20.23 -17.01
CA ALA A 23 24.03 -19.73 -16.45
C ALA A 23 24.15 -19.99 -14.95
N GLN A 24 24.29 -18.92 -14.17
CA GLN A 24 24.39 -19.02 -12.73
C GLN A 24 23.01 -19.49 -12.25
N SER A 25 22.93 -20.72 -11.75
CA SER A 25 21.67 -21.24 -11.21
C SER A 25 21.27 -20.44 -9.98
N LEU A 26 19.96 -20.29 -9.78
CA LEU A 26 19.44 -19.75 -8.50
C LEU A 26 20.05 -20.51 -7.31
N PRO A 27 20.34 -19.81 -6.22
CA PRO A 27 20.80 -20.47 -4.99
C PRO A 27 19.72 -21.42 -4.47
N PRO A 28 20.06 -22.38 -3.59
CA PRO A 28 19.06 -23.13 -2.87
C PRO A 28 18.11 -22.18 -2.12
N TYR A 29 16.81 -22.46 -2.17
CA TYR A 29 15.81 -21.63 -1.47
C TYR A 29 16.07 -21.65 0.05
N ASN A 30 16.10 -20.48 0.64
CA ASN A 30 16.26 -20.29 2.08
C ASN A 30 14.89 -20.02 2.71
N PRO A 31 14.34 -20.95 3.53
CA PRO A 31 13.02 -20.77 4.11
C PRO A 31 12.91 -19.51 4.98
N VAL A 32 11.79 -18.80 4.85
CA VAL A 32 11.51 -17.59 5.63
C VAL A 32 10.98 -18.01 7.01
N THR A 33 11.67 -17.58 8.08
CA THR A 33 11.33 -17.91 9.47
C THR A 33 10.89 -16.67 10.25
N ASP A 34 10.29 -16.85 11.43
CA ASP A 34 9.95 -15.75 12.32
C ASP A 34 11.16 -14.87 12.64
N GLU A 35 12.34 -15.47 12.84
CA GLU A 35 13.59 -14.73 13.10
C GLU A 35 13.98 -13.83 11.92
N ARG A 36 13.85 -14.34 10.69
CA ARG A 36 14.13 -13.57 9.46
C ARG A 36 13.09 -12.48 9.22
N LEU A 37 11.82 -12.70 9.59
CA LEU A 37 10.79 -11.66 9.51
C LEU A 37 10.97 -10.57 10.57
N GLN A 38 11.45 -10.93 11.78
CA GLN A 38 11.76 -9.96 12.83
C GLN A 38 13.04 -9.16 12.54
N ASN A 39 14.02 -9.79 11.91
CA ASN A 39 15.32 -9.20 11.58
C ASN A 39 15.69 -9.55 10.12
N PRO A 40 15.00 -8.96 9.14
CA PRO A 40 15.24 -9.26 7.73
C PRO A 40 16.66 -8.86 7.33
N GLU A 41 17.31 -9.73 6.55
CA GLU A 41 18.61 -9.43 5.97
C GLU A 41 18.50 -8.24 5.02
N GLU A 42 19.45 -7.33 5.04
CA GLU A 42 19.47 -6.12 4.19
C GLU A 42 19.43 -6.44 2.68
N SER A 43 19.97 -7.62 2.30
CA SER A 43 19.96 -8.10 0.91
C SER A 43 18.58 -8.53 0.40
N ASN A 44 17.60 -8.71 1.29
CA ASN A 44 16.27 -9.23 1.00
C ASN A 44 15.16 -8.16 1.20
N TRP A 45 13.97 -8.44 0.65
CA TRP A 45 12.75 -7.69 0.92
C TRP A 45 11.61 -8.68 1.19
N LEU A 46 11.49 -9.16 2.43
CA LEU A 46 10.72 -10.36 2.77
C LEU A 46 9.23 -10.12 3.01
N MET A 47 8.78 -8.86 3.18
CA MET A 47 7.39 -8.52 3.46
C MET A 47 6.97 -7.17 2.86
N TYR A 48 5.69 -6.87 2.91
CA TYR A 48 5.03 -5.73 2.23
C TYR A 48 5.78 -4.40 2.34
N ARG A 49 6.29 -4.02 3.53
CA ARG A 49 7.03 -2.77 3.74
C ARG A 49 8.49 -2.96 4.18
N GLY A 50 9.03 -4.17 3.96
CA GLY A 50 10.41 -4.53 4.31
C GLY A 50 10.59 -4.98 5.75
N SER A 51 9.79 -4.46 6.69
CA SER A 51 9.87 -4.74 8.12
C SER A 51 8.49 -4.68 8.79
N TYR A 52 8.36 -5.23 9.98
CA TYR A 52 7.12 -5.22 10.77
C TYR A 52 6.66 -3.83 11.21
N ASP A 53 7.58 -2.89 11.37
CA ASP A 53 7.30 -1.49 11.71
C ASP A 53 6.77 -0.66 10.54
N SER A 54 6.70 -1.25 9.34
CA SER A 54 6.20 -0.63 8.10
C SER A 54 7.00 0.58 7.61
N HIS A 55 8.30 0.70 7.96
CA HIS A 55 9.11 1.87 7.62
C HIS A 55 9.31 2.07 6.12
N GLY A 56 9.32 0.99 5.31
CA GLY A 56 9.63 1.12 3.89
C GLY A 56 11.04 1.67 3.65
N TYR A 57 11.97 1.22 4.47
CA TYR A 57 13.36 1.67 4.52
C TYR A 57 14.32 0.50 4.32
N SER A 58 15.45 0.77 3.66
CA SER A 58 16.56 -0.19 3.49
C SER A 58 17.87 0.41 3.97
N THR A 59 18.69 -0.42 4.59
CA THR A 59 20.07 -0.07 5.00
C THR A 59 21.08 -0.15 3.86
N LEU A 60 20.67 -0.59 2.66
CA LEU A 60 21.54 -0.60 1.47
C LEU A 60 21.88 0.82 1.02
N ASP A 61 23.15 1.08 0.69
CA ASP A 61 23.71 2.39 0.37
C ASP A 61 24.67 2.41 -0.84
N GLU A 62 24.82 1.28 -1.56
CA GLU A 62 25.60 1.25 -2.80
C GLU A 62 25.08 2.27 -3.81
N ILE A 63 23.74 2.35 -3.96
CA ILE A 63 23.08 3.41 -4.72
C ILE A 63 22.81 4.57 -3.76
N ASN A 64 23.44 5.72 -4.02
CA ASN A 64 23.40 6.88 -3.15
C ASN A 64 23.38 8.20 -3.92
N ILE A 65 23.34 9.33 -3.23
CA ILE A 65 23.25 10.67 -3.83
C ILE A 65 24.41 11.01 -4.78
N GLU A 66 25.59 10.35 -4.68
CA GLU A 66 26.75 10.64 -5.50
C GLU A 66 26.75 9.89 -6.84
N ASN A 67 25.96 8.80 -6.96
CA ASN A 67 26.00 7.91 -8.12
C ASN A 67 24.62 7.56 -8.72
N VAL A 68 23.52 7.99 -8.11
CA VAL A 68 22.18 7.65 -8.57
C VAL A 68 21.87 8.18 -9.98
N GLU A 69 22.59 9.20 -10.45
CA GLU A 69 22.46 9.73 -11.82
C GLU A 69 22.81 8.68 -12.89
N ASP A 70 23.67 7.70 -12.55
CA ASP A 70 24.08 6.61 -13.41
C ASP A 70 23.15 5.40 -13.40
N LEU A 71 22.05 5.43 -12.62
CA LEU A 71 21.11 4.33 -12.48
C LEU A 71 20.44 4.00 -13.83
N VAL A 72 20.50 2.74 -14.25
CA VAL A 72 19.94 2.28 -15.52
C VAL A 72 18.99 1.10 -15.35
N PRO A 73 17.98 0.91 -16.21
CA PRO A 73 17.20 -0.31 -16.23
C PRO A 73 18.06 -1.49 -16.69
N VAL A 74 18.13 -2.54 -15.86
CA VAL A 74 18.91 -3.75 -16.16
C VAL A 74 18.05 -4.86 -16.75
N TRP A 75 16.79 -4.95 -16.35
CA TRP A 75 15.80 -5.80 -16.98
C TRP A 75 14.37 -5.30 -16.72
N SER A 76 13.43 -5.79 -17.49
CA SER A 76 12.01 -5.55 -17.29
C SER A 76 11.17 -6.76 -17.68
N PHE A 77 10.04 -6.97 -17.01
CA PHE A 77 9.13 -8.08 -17.28
C PHE A 77 7.69 -7.57 -17.46
N SER A 78 7.07 -7.87 -18.61
CA SER A 78 5.67 -7.51 -18.87
C SER A 78 4.71 -8.55 -18.28
N THR A 79 3.77 -8.12 -17.46
CA THR A 79 2.75 -8.99 -16.85
C THR A 79 1.66 -9.41 -17.84
N GLY A 80 1.45 -8.61 -18.91
CA GLY A 80 0.37 -8.79 -19.88
C GLY A 80 -1.00 -8.30 -19.39
N LEU A 81 -1.08 -7.63 -18.23
CA LEU A 81 -2.33 -7.17 -17.60
C LEU A 81 -2.42 -5.64 -17.64
N ARG A 82 -3.65 -5.10 -17.60
CA ARG A 82 -3.90 -3.66 -17.78
C ARG A 82 -4.15 -2.92 -16.47
N GLU A 83 -4.81 -3.53 -15.50
CA GLU A 83 -5.25 -2.89 -14.27
C GLU A 83 -4.09 -2.36 -13.41
N GLY A 84 -4.40 -1.58 -12.38
CA GLY A 84 -3.40 -0.99 -11.49
C GLY A 84 -2.51 -2.02 -10.80
N HIS A 85 -1.20 -1.95 -11.04
CA HIS A 85 -0.19 -2.80 -10.43
C HIS A 85 0.32 -2.12 -9.17
N GLN A 86 -0.11 -2.59 -7.99
CA GLN A 86 0.09 -1.92 -6.70
C GLN A 86 1.04 -2.64 -5.74
N ALA A 87 1.36 -3.91 -6.03
CA ALA A 87 2.16 -4.73 -5.14
C ALA A 87 3.66 -4.40 -5.15
N PRO A 88 4.37 -4.56 -4.01
CA PRO A 88 5.82 -4.67 -4.00
C PRO A 88 6.27 -5.99 -4.63
N PRO A 89 7.39 -6.04 -5.36
CA PRO A 89 8.14 -7.27 -5.53
C PRO A 89 8.68 -7.74 -4.17
N ILE A 90 8.43 -9.00 -3.80
CA ILE A 90 8.98 -9.60 -2.57
C ILE A 90 10.18 -10.46 -2.97
N VAL A 91 11.33 -10.24 -2.34
CA VAL A 91 12.59 -10.87 -2.74
C VAL A 91 13.20 -11.65 -1.59
N ASN A 92 13.46 -12.94 -1.84
CA ASN A 92 14.16 -13.86 -0.93
C ASN A 92 15.30 -14.56 -1.68
N ASP A 93 16.54 -14.16 -1.40
CA ASP A 93 17.79 -14.75 -1.95
C ASP A 93 17.75 -15.00 -3.47
N GLY A 94 17.30 -13.99 -4.23
CA GLY A 94 17.23 -14.03 -5.69
C GLY A 94 15.92 -14.56 -6.27
N TYR A 95 15.01 -15.11 -5.46
CA TYR A 95 13.63 -15.39 -5.88
C TYR A 95 12.76 -14.16 -5.67
N MET A 96 12.20 -13.62 -6.74
CA MET A 96 11.28 -12.49 -6.70
C MET A 96 9.85 -12.96 -6.93
N TYR A 97 8.94 -12.62 -6.02
CA TYR A 97 7.51 -12.92 -6.12
C TYR A 97 6.72 -11.65 -6.32
N VAL A 98 5.93 -11.61 -7.39
CA VAL A 98 5.13 -10.44 -7.75
C VAL A 98 3.68 -10.85 -7.90
N SER A 99 2.80 -10.25 -7.12
CA SER A 99 1.36 -10.35 -7.37
C SER A 99 0.90 -9.24 -8.32
N THR A 100 -0.14 -9.53 -9.07
CA THR A 100 -0.70 -8.64 -10.08
C THR A 100 -2.22 -8.53 -9.93
N PRO A 101 -2.87 -7.58 -10.58
CA PRO A 101 -4.32 -7.62 -10.75
C PRO A 101 -4.81 -9.00 -11.20
N GLN A 102 -6.07 -9.33 -10.88
CA GLN A 102 -6.68 -10.63 -11.17
C GLN A 102 -6.01 -11.81 -10.44
N ASN A 103 -5.22 -11.53 -9.39
CA ASN A 103 -4.57 -12.53 -8.54
C ASN A 103 -3.69 -13.53 -9.29
N HIS A 104 -2.86 -13.06 -10.23
CA HIS A 104 -1.74 -13.86 -10.71
C HIS A 104 -0.54 -13.62 -9.78
N ILE A 105 0.24 -14.68 -9.54
CA ILE A 105 1.56 -14.58 -8.92
C ILE A 105 2.59 -15.05 -9.93
N ILE A 106 3.67 -14.28 -10.04
CA ILE A 106 4.77 -14.59 -10.93
C ILE A 106 6.04 -14.68 -10.08
N ALA A 107 6.71 -15.83 -10.12
CA ALA A 107 8.04 -15.98 -9.56
C ALA A 107 9.07 -15.74 -10.66
N ILE A 108 10.07 -14.93 -10.37
CA ILE A 108 11.06 -14.42 -11.31
C ILE A 108 12.44 -14.58 -10.67
N ASP A 109 13.44 -14.95 -11.48
CA ASP A 109 14.85 -14.78 -11.08
C ASP A 109 15.14 -13.28 -10.99
N ALA A 110 15.38 -12.78 -9.78
CA ALA A 110 15.56 -11.36 -9.51
C ALA A 110 16.83 -10.77 -10.17
N ARG A 111 17.77 -11.61 -10.60
CA ARG A 111 18.99 -11.20 -11.30
C ARG A 111 18.75 -10.95 -12.80
N THR A 112 17.96 -11.82 -13.45
CA THR A 112 17.84 -11.85 -14.91
C THR A 112 16.50 -11.38 -15.44
N GLY A 113 15.44 -11.42 -14.60
CA GLY A 113 14.06 -11.19 -15.03
C GLY A 113 13.39 -12.41 -15.68
N ASP A 114 14.02 -13.57 -15.66
CA ASP A 114 13.47 -14.79 -16.23
C ASP A 114 12.37 -15.36 -15.32
N MET A 115 11.23 -15.72 -15.91
CA MET A 115 10.13 -16.30 -15.18
C MET A 115 10.46 -17.74 -14.74
N ILE A 116 10.30 -18.03 -13.43
CA ILE A 116 10.45 -19.37 -12.86
C ILE A 116 9.13 -20.12 -12.98
N TRP A 117 8.06 -19.54 -12.45
CA TRP A 117 6.70 -20.08 -12.56
C TRP A 117 5.65 -18.97 -12.50
N ARG A 118 4.40 -19.32 -12.86
CA ARG A 118 3.24 -18.42 -12.78
C ARG A 118 2.03 -19.16 -12.27
N TYR A 119 1.42 -18.66 -11.21
CA TYR A 119 0.10 -19.06 -10.74
C TYR A 119 -0.96 -18.11 -11.30
N VAL A 120 -2.13 -18.65 -11.68
CA VAL A 120 -3.28 -17.90 -12.18
C VAL A 120 -4.52 -18.34 -11.42
N ARG A 121 -5.14 -17.41 -10.69
CA ARG A 121 -6.45 -17.67 -10.07
C ARG A 121 -7.55 -17.54 -11.11
N PHE A 122 -8.40 -18.55 -11.19
CA PHE A 122 -9.63 -18.48 -11.99
C PHE A 122 -10.72 -17.83 -11.14
N LEU A 123 -11.09 -16.59 -11.50
CA LEU A 123 -12.09 -15.81 -10.78
C LEU A 123 -13.49 -16.10 -11.30
N PRO A 124 -14.54 -16.06 -10.43
CA PRO A 124 -15.94 -16.18 -10.85
C PRO A 124 -16.37 -15.05 -11.80
N ASP A 125 -17.18 -15.37 -12.80
CA ASP A 125 -17.66 -14.38 -13.79
C ASP A 125 -18.61 -13.33 -13.18
N ASP A 126 -19.24 -13.64 -12.06
CA ASP A 126 -20.20 -12.79 -11.35
C ASP A 126 -19.62 -12.08 -10.13
N LEU A 127 -18.28 -12.14 -9.95
CA LEU A 127 -17.57 -11.47 -8.87
C LEU A 127 -17.84 -9.97 -8.86
N GLN A 128 -18.29 -9.45 -7.72
CA GLN A 128 -18.46 -8.02 -7.48
C GLN A 128 -17.27 -7.50 -6.67
N GLN A 129 -16.59 -6.50 -7.21
CA GLN A 129 -15.43 -5.87 -6.57
C GLN A 129 -15.29 -4.42 -7.06
N MET A 130 -14.87 -3.52 -6.19
CA MET A 130 -14.59 -2.13 -6.56
C MET A 130 -13.19 -1.98 -7.18
N HIS A 131 -12.25 -2.81 -6.73
CA HIS A 131 -10.83 -2.71 -7.05
C HIS A 131 -10.25 -4.07 -7.45
N PRO A 132 -10.12 -4.35 -8.76
CA PRO A 132 -9.54 -5.60 -9.26
C PRO A 132 -8.00 -5.61 -9.13
N THR A 133 -7.48 -5.26 -7.96
CA THR A 133 -6.04 -5.16 -7.69
C THR A 133 -5.61 -6.13 -6.61
N ASN A 134 -4.30 -6.35 -6.52
CA ASN A 134 -3.67 -7.04 -5.40
C ASN A 134 -2.42 -6.26 -4.98
N ARG A 135 -2.20 -6.14 -3.66
CA ARG A 135 -1.13 -5.33 -3.09
C ARG A 135 0.01 -6.13 -2.49
N GLY A 136 0.10 -7.42 -2.81
CA GLY A 136 1.30 -8.20 -2.45
C GLY A 136 0.99 -9.60 -1.96
N VAL A 137 2.08 -10.30 -1.70
CA VAL A 137 2.11 -11.62 -1.10
C VAL A 137 2.89 -11.58 0.21
N ALA A 138 2.79 -12.64 1.01
CA ALA A 138 3.65 -12.85 2.17
C ALA A 138 4.43 -14.16 2.00
N LEU A 139 5.59 -14.28 2.66
CA LEU A 139 6.44 -15.46 2.65
C LEU A 139 6.56 -16.05 4.05
N TYR A 140 6.49 -17.37 4.16
CA TYR A 140 6.84 -18.10 5.38
C TYR A 140 7.20 -19.55 5.07
N GLY A 141 8.27 -20.07 5.68
CA GLY A 141 8.82 -21.37 5.33
C GLY A 141 9.24 -21.39 3.86
N ASP A 142 8.75 -22.37 3.15
CA ASP A 142 8.89 -22.59 1.70
C ASP A 142 7.60 -22.22 0.95
N ARG A 143 6.83 -21.23 1.43
CA ARG A 143 5.50 -20.90 0.91
C ARG A 143 5.31 -19.43 0.59
N VAL A 144 4.42 -19.20 -0.37
CA VAL A 144 3.89 -17.89 -0.75
C VAL A 144 2.40 -17.83 -0.41
N TYR A 145 1.96 -16.79 0.28
CA TYR A 145 0.57 -16.59 0.70
C TYR A 145 -0.07 -15.45 -0.07
N LEU A 146 -1.27 -15.69 -0.58
CA LEU A 146 -2.06 -14.76 -1.39
C LEU A 146 -3.47 -14.62 -0.82
N ALA A 147 -3.88 -13.38 -0.53
CA ALA A 147 -5.28 -13.02 -0.31
C ALA A 147 -5.92 -12.65 -1.64
N THR A 148 -7.08 -13.23 -1.97
CA THR A 148 -7.67 -13.13 -3.31
C THR A 148 -8.92 -12.26 -3.36
N VAL A 149 -9.22 -11.71 -4.54
CA VAL A 149 -10.41 -10.85 -4.75
C VAL A 149 -11.74 -11.63 -4.72
N ASP A 150 -11.71 -12.95 -4.74
CA ASP A 150 -12.88 -13.82 -4.49
C ASP A 150 -12.91 -14.34 -3.04
N ALA A 151 -12.23 -13.62 -2.11
CA ALA A 151 -12.21 -13.84 -0.67
C ALA A 151 -11.65 -15.20 -0.21
N TYR A 152 -10.64 -15.72 -0.91
CA TYR A 152 -9.87 -16.90 -0.49
C TYR A 152 -8.47 -16.51 0.00
N LEU A 153 -7.95 -17.26 0.94
CA LEU A 153 -6.53 -17.26 1.31
C LEU A 153 -5.88 -18.53 0.73
N VAL A 154 -4.81 -18.34 -0.04
CA VAL A 154 -4.14 -19.41 -0.79
C VAL A 154 -2.68 -19.49 -0.35
N SER A 155 -2.20 -20.70 -0.09
CA SER A 155 -0.79 -21.01 0.15
C SER A 155 -0.24 -21.80 -1.04
N LEU A 156 0.86 -21.30 -1.61
CA LEU A 156 1.56 -21.91 -2.73
C LEU A 156 2.96 -22.37 -2.31
N ASP A 157 3.45 -23.42 -2.93
CA ASP A 157 4.87 -23.79 -2.87
C ASP A 157 5.72 -22.69 -3.53
N ALA A 158 6.73 -22.20 -2.84
CA ALA A 158 7.55 -21.07 -3.29
C ALA A 158 8.40 -21.40 -4.52
N LEU A 159 8.76 -22.67 -4.73
CA LEU A 159 9.62 -23.11 -5.85
C LEU A 159 8.83 -23.50 -7.09
N THR A 160 7.60 -23.99 -6.94
CA THR A 160 6.81 -24.54 -8.05
C THR A 160 5.55 -23.76 -8.39
N GLY A 161 5.01 -22.99 -7.44
CA GLY A 161 3.72 -22.30 -7.57
C GLY A 161 2.51 -23.22 -7.41
N ASP A 162 2.70 -24.48 -7.03
CA ASP A 162 1.61 -25.43 -6.76
C ASP A 162 0.84 -25.03 -5.51
N VAL A 163 -0.49 -25.19 -5.55
CA VAL A 163 -1.34 -24.94 -4.39
C VAL A 163 -1.10 -26.01 -3.32
N ILE A 164 -0.69 -25.58 -2.11
CA ILE A 164 -0.55 -26.45 -0.95
C ILE A 164 -1.89 -26.57 -0.22
N TRP A 165 -2.53 -25.41 0.03
CA TRP A 165 -3.88 -25.34 0.58
C TRP A 165 -4.55 -24.02 0.16
N GLU A 166 -5.88 -24.02 0.17
CA GLU A 166 -6.69 -22.82 0.06
C GLU A 166 -7.87 -22.88 1.02
N VAL A 167 -8.29 -21.74 1.53
CA VAL A 167 -9.42 -21.62 2.46
C VAL A 167 -10.30 -20.43 2.07
N GLU A 168 -11.60 -20.64 2.06
CA GLU A 168 -12.58 -19.57 1.93
C GLU A 168 -12.60 -18.75 3.22
N VAL A 169 -12.31 -17.45 3.11
CA VAL A 169 -12.30 -16.51 4.23
C VAL A 169 -13.70 -15.98 4.48
N GLU A 170 -14.42 -15.67 3.41
CA GLU A 170 -15.81 -15.22 3.44
C GLU A 170 -16.47 -15.38 2.05
N ASP A 171 -17.81 -15.31 2.01
CA ASP A 171 -18.59 -15.43 0.79
C ASP A 171 -18.56 -14.13 -0.04
N TYR A 172 -17.95 -14.20 -1.23
CA TYR A 172 -17.85 -13.06 -2.15
C TYR A 172 -19.23 -12.58 -2.67
N TYR A 173 -20.25 -13.43 -2.70
CA TYR A 173 -21.62 -13.02 -3.09
C TYR A 173 -22.20 -11.97 -2.15
N ASN A 174 -21.73 -11.93 -0.89
CA ASN A 174 -22.11 -10.93 0.10
C ASN A 174 -21.31 -9.62 -0.02
N GLY A 175 -20.39 -9.52 -0.99
CA GLY A 175 -19.60 -8.32 -1.26
C GLY A 175 -18.23 -8.32 -0.61
N TYR A 176 -17.79 -9.43 -0.01
CA TYR A 176 -16.43 -9.56 0.54
C TYR A 176 -15.42 -9.86 -0.55
N TYR A 177 -14.29 -9.19 -0.51
CA TYR A 177 -13.12 -9.47 -1.34
C TYR A 177 -11.84 -9.01 -0.62
N MET A 178 -10.66 -9.43 -1.07
CA MET A 178 -9.41 -9.05 -0.45
C MET A 178 -8.42 -8.50 -1.46
N THR A 179 -7.73 -7.40 -1.11
CA THR A 179 -6.77 -6.72 -1.99
C THR A 179 -5.40 -6.53 -1.35
N MET A 180 -5.24 -6.87 -0.08
CA MET A 180 -4.05 -6.64 0.73
C MET A 180 -3.01 -7.76 0.57
N ALA A 181 -1.75 -7.47 0.92
CA ALA A 181 -0.78 -8.51 1.24
C ALA A 181 -1.09 -9.09 2.63
N PRO A 182 -1.07 -10.41 2.83
CA PRO A 182 -1.22 -10.99 4.16
C PRO A 182 -0.10 -10.54 5.11
N LEU A 183 -0.40 -10.43 6.41
CA LEU A 183 0.58 -10.23 7.47
C LEU A 183 0.89 -11.58 8.14
N ILE A 184 2.16 -11.95 8.21
CA ILE A 184 2.60 -13.15 8.93
C ILE A 184 3.20 -12.73 10.26
N ALA A 185 2.67 -13.23 11.37
CA ALA A 185 3.23 -13.06 12.72
C ALA A 185 2.69 -14.14 13.64
N ASP A 186 3.45 -14.51 14.67
CA ASP A 186 3.06 -15.48 15.73
C ASP A 186 2.51 -16.81 15.16
N GLY A 187 3.16 -17.35 14.10
CA GLY A 187 2.75 -18.60 13.44
C GLY A 187 1.40 -18.54 12.72
N LYS A 188 0.90 -17.35 12.45
CA LYS A 188 -0.38 -17.11 11.77
C LYS A 188 -0.21 -16.26 10.53
N VAL A 189 -1.09 -16.49 9.54
CA VAL A 189 -1.31 -15.62 8.41
C VAL A 189 -2.60 -14.84 8.63
N MET A 190 -2.50 -13.52 8.67
CA MET A 190 -3.60 -12.61 8.99
C MET A 190 -4.03 -11.84 7.75
N VAL A 191 -5.34 -11.71 7.58
CA VAL A 191 -5.96 -10.95 6.48
C VAL A 191 -7.13 -10.13 6.99
N GLY A 192 -7.32 -8.96 6.39
CA GLY A 192 -8.55 -8.19 6.50
C GLY A 192 -9.37 -8.28 5.21
N VAL A 193 -10.52 -7.63 5.17
CA VAL A 193 -11.43 -7.66 4.01
C VAL A 193 -11.72 -6.27 3.48
N SER A 194 -11.93 -6.19 2.17
CA SER A 194 -12.52 -5.08 1.44
C SER A 194 -14.03 -5.28 1.28
N GLY A 195 -14.73 -4.27 0.77
CA GLY A 195 -16.17 -4.36 0.46
C GLY A 195 -17.03 -3.42 1.31
N GLY A 196 -16.44 -2.39 1.93
CA GLY A 196 -17.19 -1.38 2.69
C GLY A 196 -18.36 -0.79 1.89
N GLU A 197 -18.14 -0.50 0.61
CA GLU A 197 -19.11 0.03 -0.34
C GLU A 197 -20.19 -0.98 -0.78
N LEU A 198 -20.04 -2.24 -0.38
CA LEU A 198 -21.01 -3.33 -0.67
C LEU A 198 -21.80 -3.72 0.58
N GLY A 199 -21.64 -2.99 1.70
CA GLY A 199 -22.37 -3.19 2.93
C GLY A 199 -22.00 -4.46 3.69
N ILE A 200 -20.70 -4.77 3.75
CA ILE A 200 -20.16 -5.86 4.55
C ILE A 200 -20.10 -5.47 6.04
N ARG A 201 -19.79 -6.42 6.91
CA ARG A 201 -19.28 -6.18 8.25
C ARG A 201 -17.80 -6.53 8.27
N GLY A 202 -16.94 -5.51 8.33
CA GLY A 202 -15.49 -5.67 8.26
C GLY A 202 -14.92 -6.53 9.38
N PHE A 203 -13.77 -7.15 9.13
CA PHE A 203 -13.05 -7.96 10.12
C PHE A 203 -11.57 -8.12 9.76
N VAL A 204 -10.79 -8.56 10.74
CA VAL A 204 -9.48 -9.22 10.55
C VAL A 204 -9.63 -10.67 10.95
N ALA A 205 -9.05 -11.58 10.17
CA ALA A 205 -9.03 -13.01 10.47
C ALA A 205 -7.61 -13.56 10.38
N ALA A 206 -7.31 -14.55 11.22
CA ALA A 206 -6.04 -15.26 11.23
C ALA A 206 -6.25 -16.74 11.02
N PHE A 207 -5.28 -17.35 10.36
CA PHE A 207 -5.23 -18.77 10.05
C PHE A 207 -3.86 -19.31 10.43
N ASP A 208 -3.82 -20.59 10.86
CA ASP A 208 -2.54 -21.26 11.06
C ASP A 208 -1.72 -21.25 9.77
N VAL A 209 -0.50 -20.76 9.83
CA VAL A 209 0.33 -20.53 8.65
C VAL A 209 0.67 -21.81 7.91
N MET A 210 0.72 -22.97 8.60
CA MET A 210 1.08 -24.25 7.98
C MET A 210 -0.13 -25.02 7.43
N THR A 211 -1.28 -24.93 8.09
CA THR A 211 -2.44 -25.78 7.76
C THR A 211 -3.59 -25.02 7.09
N GLY A 212 -3.65 -23.67 7.25
CA GLY A 212 -4.78 -22.86 6.80
C GLY A 212 -6.01 -23.01 7.71
N GLU A 213 -5.92 -23.71 8.86
CA GLU A 213 -7.02 -23.80 9.82
C GLU A 213 -7.32 -22.44 10.44
N PRO A 214 -8.60 -22.02 10.55
CA PRO A 214 -8.96 -20.76 11.19
C PRO A 214 -8.50 -20.72 12.65
N ALA A 215 -7.79 -19.65 13.04
CA ALA A 215 -7.34 -19.40 14.41
C ALA A 215 -8.30 -18.48 15.15
N TRP A 216 -8.57 -17.31 14.58
CA TRP A 216 -9.51 -16.33 15.14
C TRP A 216 -10.06 -15.38 14.04
N LYS A 217 -11.21 -14.73 14.35
CA LYS A 217 -11.81 -13.67 13.52
C LYS A 217 -12.34 -12.59 14.45
N THR A 218 -11.90 -11.34 14.24
CA THR A 218 -12.31 -10.17 15.03
C THR A 218 -12.98 -9.16 14.11
N TYR A 219 -14.25 -8.89 14.38
CA TYR A 219 -15.02 -7.91 13.62
C TYR A 219 -14.63 -6.49 14.00
N THR A 220 -14.52 -5.61 13.01
CA THR A 220 -14.24 -4.18 13.20
C THR A 220 -15.47 -3.37 13.62
N ILE A 221 -16.66 -3.96 13.52
CA ILE A 221 -17.91 -3.41 14.02
C ILE A 221 -18.41 -4.31 15.15
N PRO A 222 -18.55 -3.81 16.38
CA PRO A 222 -19.00 -4.62 17.51
C PRO A 222 -20.48 -5.01 17.38
N ALA A 223 -20.81 -6.26 17.73
CA ALA A 223 -22.18 -6.72 17.85
C ALA A 223 -22.83 -6.21 19.14
N PRO A 224 -24.17 -6.21 19.22
CA PRO A 224 -24.88 -5.79 20.43
C PRO A 224 -24.38 -6.48 21.70
N GLY A 225 -23.98 -5.68 22.68
CA GLY A 225 -23.40 -6.15 23.95
C GLY A 225 -21.88 -6.24 23.99
N GLU A 226 -21.19 -6.07 22.86
CA GLU A 226 -19.73 -5.89 22.81
C GLU A 226 -19.36 -4.43 23.07
N PRO A 227 -18.16 -4.14 23.60
CA PRO A 227 -17.69 -2.77 23.82
C PRO A 227 -17.74 -1.94 22.53
N GLY A 228 -18.31 -0.73 22.58
CA GLY A 228 -18.47 0.17 21.44
C GLY A 228 -19.73 -0.06 20.61
N SER A 229 -20.53 -1.12 20.89
CA SER A 229 -21.76 -1.39 20.14
C SER A 229 -22.84 -0.31 20.28
N GLU A 230 -22.81 0.48 21.35
CA GLU A 230 -23.69 1.64 21.56
C GLU A 230 -23.49 2.75 20.53
N SER A 231 -22.36 2.75 19.83
CA SER A 231 -22.06 3.71 18.77
C SER A 231 -22.72 3.37 17.42
N TRP A 232 -23.42 2.21 17.32
CA TRP A 232 -24.13 1.75 16.13
C TRP A 232 -25.62 1.58 16.43
N PRO A 233 -26.51 2.43 15.89
CA PRO A 233 -27.93 2.35 16.19
C PRO A 233 -28.61 1.19 15.46
N GLY A 234 -29.50 0.49 16.16
CA GLY A 234 -30.32 -0.59 15.59
C GLY A 234 -29.50 -1.70 14.96
N ASP A 235 -29.78 -2.02 13.70
CA ASP A 235 -29.14 -3.09 12.95
C ASP A 235 -28.03 -2.60 12.00
N THR A 236 -27.64 -1.31 12.06
CA THR A 236 -26.64 -0.72 11.17
C THR A 236 -25.26 -1.39 11.27
N TRP A 237 -24.96 -2.01 12.41
CA TRP A 237 -23.72 -2.76 12.65
C TRP A 237 -23.55 -3.96 11.71
N GLN A 238 -24.65 -4.52 11.14
CA GLN A 238 -24.58 -5.71 10.27
C GLN A 238 -24.02 -5.40 8.89
N THR A 239 -24.22 -4.16 8.42
CA THR A 239 -23.87 -3.74 7.06
C THR A 239 -23.07 -2.44 7.05
N GLY A 240 -22.47 -2.12 8.20
CA GLY A 240 -21.82 -0.83 8.45
C GLY A 240 -20.46 -0.62 7.80
N GLY A 241 -19.99 -1.51 6.95
CA GLY A 241 -18.70 -1.39 6.25
C GLY A 241 -17.50 -1.67 7.16
N VAL A 242 -16.70 -0.66 7.43
CA VAL A 242 -15.46 -0.68 8.26
C VAL A 242 -14.47 -1.74 7.79
N PRO A 243 -14.10 -1.73 6.50
CA PRO A 243 -13.20 -2.71 5.93
C PRO A 243 -11.75 -2.53 6.44
N VAL A 244 -10.94 -3.60 6.30
CA VAL A 244 -9.49 -3.58 6.53
C VAL A 244 -8.83 -4.11 5.27
N TRP A 245 -8.49 -3.22 4.34
CA TRP A 245 -8.05 -3.62 3.02
C TRP A 245 -6.58 -3.32 2.71
N LEU A 246 -5.82 -2.89 3.74
CA LEU A 246 -4.34 -2.78 3.71
C LEU A 246 -3.70 -3.63 4.80
N THR A 247 -2.44 -3.99 4.56
CA THR A 247 -1.61 -4.79 5.47
C THR A 247 -1.32 -4.01 6.75
N GLY A 248 -1.44 -4.67 7.90
CA GLY A 248 -1.12 -4.12 9.21
C GLY A 248 0.39 -4.03 9.48
N SER A 249 0.75 -3.39 10.58
CA SER A 249 2.08 -3.46 11.21
C SER A 249 2.05 -4.37 12.45
N TYR A 250 3.21 -4.85 12.89
CA TYR A 250 3.29 -5.77 14.02
C TYR A 250 4.40 -5.36 14.98
N ASP A 251 4.08 -5.34 16.28
CA ASP A 251 5.04 -5.13 17.36
C ASP A 251 5.30 -6.47 18.06
N PRO A 252 6.49 -7.08 17.83
CA PRO A 252 6.82 -8.36 18.48
C PRO A 252 7.05 -8.25 19.97
N GLU A 253 7.33 -7.05 20.53
CA GLU A 253 7.50 -6.84 21.96
C GLU A 253 6.20 -7.03 22.73
N PHE A 254 5.10 -6.51 22.18
CA PHE A 254 3.76 -6.61 22.77
C PHE A 254 2.94 -7.78 22.21
N ASN A 255 3.44 -8.45 21.15
CA ASN A 255 2.69 -9.42 20.35
C ASN A 255 1.36 -8.85 19.81
N VAL A 256 1.40 -7.63 19.31
CA VAL A 256 0.23 -6.88 18.85
C VAL A 256 0.35 -6.54 17.36
N ALA A 257 -0.69 -6.85 16.60
CA ALA A 257 -0.86 -6.40 15.22
C ALA A 257 -1.76 -5.15 15.19
N TYR A 258 -1.27 -4.08 14.57
CA TYR A 258 -1.98 -2.81 14.40
C TYR A 258 -2.57 -2.73 13.00
N TRP A 259 -3.87 -2.42 12.92
CA TRP A 259 -4.61 -2.39 11.67
C TRP A 259 -5.35 -1.06 11.53
N GLY A 260 -5.25 -0.45 10.36
CA GLY A 260 -6.11 0.67 10.01
C GLY A 260 -7.47 0.17 9.54
N THR A 261 -8.53 0.88 9.88
CA THR A 261 -9.90 0.56 9.48
C THR A 261 -10.48 1.61 8.56
N GLY A 262 -11.33 1.18 7.64
CA GLY A 262 -11.96 2.03 6.65
C GLY A 262 -13.22 2.73 7.13
N ASN A 263 -13.88 3.37 6.18
CA ASN A 263 -15.09 4.15 6.36
C ASN A 263 -16.30 3.32 6.83
N GLY A 264 -17.27 4.00 7.42
CA GLY A 264 -18.59 3.41 7.69
C GLY A 264 -19.48 3.38 6.43
N GLY A 265 -20.33 2.35 6.33
CA GLY A 265 -21.33 2.18 5.26
C GLY A 265 -22.77 2.30 5.74
N PRO A 266 -23.69 2.96 4.97
CA PRO A 266 -23.42 3.83 3.81
C PRO A 266 -22.54 5.03 4.18
N TRP A 267 -21.97 5.74 3.18
CA TRP A 267 -21.02 6.82 3.45
C TRP A 267 -21.58 7.94 4.32
N MET A 268 -22.86 8.29 4.15
CA MET A 268 -23.49 9.40 4.90
C MET A 268 -23.71 9.03 6.37
N GLY A 269 -23.01 9.72 7.26
CA GLY A 269 -23.04 9.46 8.71
C GLY A 269 -24.40 9.67 9.37
N ASP A 270 -25.30 10.50 8.81
CA ASP A 270 -26.66 10.71 9.29
C ASP A 270 -27.53 9.45 9.20
N THR A 271 -27.20 8.51 8.31
CA THR A 271 -27.89 7.21 8.20
C THR A 271 -27.51 6.22 9.30
N ARG A 272 -26.41 6.47 9.98
CA ARG A 272 -25.86 5.65 11.09
C ARG A 272 -25.33 6.55 12.22
N PRO A 273 -26.22 7.33 12.88
CA PRO A 273 -25.81 8.27 13.93
C PRO A 273 -25.06 7.56 15.07
N GLY A 274 -24.09 8.25 15.67
CA GLY A 274 -23.16 7.72 16.67
C GLY A 274 -21.73 7.78 16.18
N ASP A 275 -20.77 7.40 17.01
CA ASP A 275 -19.34 7.45 16.67
C ASP A 275 -18.92 6.39 15.67
N ASN A 276 -19.69 5.31 15.56
CA ASN A 276 -19.45 4.16 14.67
C ASN A 276 -18.10 3.48 14.90
N LEU A 277 -17.83 3.12 16.15
CA LEU A 277 -16.62 2.38 16.51
C LEU A 277 -16.60 0.99 15.84
N TYR A 278 -15.53 0.55 15.23
CA TYR A 278 -14.19 1.15 15.14
C TYR A 278 -13.87 1.62 13.73
N ALA A 279 -14.78 2.34 13.06
CA ALA A 279 -14.52 2.94 11.76
C ALA A 279 -13.42 4.01 11.89
N THR A 280 -12.66 4.20 10.80
CA THR A 280 -11.65 5.26 10.64
C THR A 280 -10.67 5.35 11.82
N SER A 281 -10.19 4.17 12.23
CA SER A 281 -9.40 3.97 13.44
C SER A 281 -8.12 3.18 13.16
N THR A 282 -7.16 3.27 14.07
CA THR A 282 -6.21 2.18 14.29
C THR A 282 -6.74 1.28 15.40
N ILE A 283 -6.80 -0.02 15.15
CA ILE A 283 -7.10 -1.05 16.14
C ILE A 283 -5.85 -1.89 16.43
N ALA A 284 -5.66 -2.25 17.70
CA ALA A 284 -4.58 -3.10 18.18
C ALA A 284 -5.14 -4.48 18.56
N LEU A 285 -4.73 -5.52 17.85
CA LEU A 285 -5.18 -6.88 18.07
C LEU A 285 -4.05 -7.75 18.61
N ASP A 286 -4.29 -8.50 19.66
CA ASP A 286 -3.40 -9.57 20.11
C ASP A 286 -3.21 -10.59 18.97
N ALA A 287 -1.98 -10.80 18.53
CA ALA A 287 -1.71 -11.65 17.36
C ALA A 287 -2.06 -13.12 17.61
N SER A 288 -2.00 -13.59 18.86
CA SER A 288 -2.31 -14.98 19.22
C SER A 288 -3.81 -15.27 19.25
N THR A 289 -4.61 -14.32 19.73
CA THR A 289 -6.04 -14.54 20.06
C THR A 289 -7.03 -13.72 19.26
N GLY A 290 -6.56 -12.62 18.61
CA GLY A 290 -7.41 -11.64 17.96
C GLY A 290 -8.15 -10.70 18.92
N GLU A 291 -7.85 -10.74 20.23
CA GLU A 291 -8.46 -9.84 21.21
C GLU A 291 -8.15 -8.38 20.85
N LEU A 292 -9.19 -7.54 20.83
CA LEU A 292 -9.03 -6.09 20.68
C LEU A 292 -8.47 -5.52 21.99
N LYS A 293 -7.20 -5.12 21.97
CA LYS A 293 -6.47 -4.57 23.12
C LYS A 293 -6.70 -3.07 23.27
N ALA A 294 -6.68 -2.34 22.14
CA ALA A 294 -6.80 -0.89 22.15
C ALA A 294 -7.26 -0.38 20.78
N HIS A 295 -7.67 0.89 20.74
CA HIS A 295 -7.95 1.61 19.49
C HIS A 295 -7.71 3.10 19.67
N HIS A 296 -7.52 3.79 18.53
CA HIS A 296 -7.62 5.23 18.42
C HIS A 296 -8.45 5.58 17.19
N GLN A 297 -9.56 6.31 17.37
CA GLN A 297 -10.41 6.78 16.28
C GLN A 297 -9.97 8.17 15.84
N TYR A 298 -9.51 8.30 14.59
CA TYR A 298 -8.98 9.55 14.03
C TYR A 298 -10.08 10.58 13.76
N HIS A 299 -11.26 10.12 13.36
CA HIS A 299 -12.46 10.94 13.22
C HIS A 299 -13.72 10.07 13.36
N TRP A 300 -14.77 10.63 13.90
CA TRP A 300 -16.00 9.92 14.22
C TRP A 300 -17.09 10.18 13.19
N ASN A 301 -18.01 9.20 12.99
CA ASN A 301 -19.19 9.30 12.14
C ASN A 301 -18.85 9.85 10.74
N ASP A 302 -17.88 9.24 10.08
CA ASP A 302 -17.40 9.64 8.77
C ASP A 302 -18.53 9.83 7.75
N SER A 303 -18.45 10.88 6.94
CA SER A 303 -19.34 11.15 5.79
C SER A 303 -18.55 11.52 4.53
N TRP A 304 -17.21 11.42 4.57
CA TRP A 304 -16.32 11.91 3.52
C TRP A 304 -15.65 10.80 2.73
N ASP A 305 -15.82 9.52 3.16
CA ASP A 305 -15.11 8.35 2.63
C ASP A 305 -13.61 8.39 2.96
N TRP A 306 -13.28 8.88 4.16
CA TRP A 306 -11.90 8.97 4.61
C TRP A 306 -11.48 7.71 5.37
N ASP A 307 -11.11 6.70 4.59
CA ASP A 307 -10.51 5.49 5.12
C ASP A 307 -9.18 5.75 5.85
N GLU A 308 -9.05 5.30 7.07
CA GLU A 308 -7.78 5.34 7.81
C GLU A 308 -7.08 3.96 7.82
N VAL A 309 -7.17 3.26 6.70
CA VAL A 309 -6.74 1.87 6.54
C VAL A 309 -5.23 1.68 6.48
N SER A 310 -4.43 2.73 6.23
CA SER A 310 -2.97 2.60 6.28
C SER A 310 -2.54 2.16 7.67
N ALA A 311 -1.77 1.08 7.76
CA ALA A 311 -1.16 0.72 9.03
C ALA A 311 -0.27 1.87 9.52
N PRO A 312 -0.34 2.22 10.80
CA PRO A 312 0.55 3.24 11.35
C PRO A 312 2.00 2.74 11.28
N LEU A 313 2.93 3.65 11.02
CA LEU A 313 4.35 3.34 11.12
C LEU A 313 4.73 3.29 12.60
N LEU A 314 5.35 2.19 13.04
CA LEU A 314 5.81 2.05 14.42
C LEU A 314 7.15 2.78 14.57
N ILE A 315 7.10 4.03 15.01
CA ILE A 315 8.24 4.93 15.10
C ILE A 315 8.31 5.48 16.52
N ASP A 316 9.38 5.17 17.23
CA ASP A 316 9.68 5.84 18.49
C ASP A 316 10.25 7.23 18.19
N TYR A 317 9.71 8.27 18.82
CA TYR A 317 10.05 9.67 18.55
C TYR A 317 10.24 10.48 19.84
N GLN A 318 10.87 11.65 19.72
CA GLN A 318 11.11 12.53 20.86
C GLN A 318 9.94 13.52 21.03
N ARG A 319 9.47 13.70 22.24
CA ARG A 319 8.54 14.76 22.63
C ARG A 319 8.90 15.30 24.01
N GLN A 320 9.07 16.61 24.10
CA GLN A 320 9.40 17.31 25.36
C GLN A 320 10.65 16.77 26.10
N GLY A 321 11.58 16.15 25.35
CA GLY A 321 12.82 15.59 25.88
C GLY A 321 12.72 14.14 26.36
N GLU A 322 11.56 13.50 26.15
CA GLU A 322 11.34 12.08 26.44
C GLU A 322 11.16 11.28 25.15
N THR A 323 11.56 10.02 25.16
CA THR A 323 11.30 9.09 24.06
C THR A 323 9.91 8.49 24.24
N VAL A 324 9.03 8.73 23.27
CA VAL A 324 7.69 8.12 23.18
C VAL A 324 7.81 6.85 22.35
N LYS A 325 7.32 5.72 22.87
CA LYS A 325 7.12 4.50 22.08
C LYS A 325 5.95 4.73 21.15
N GLY A 326 6.26 5.19 19.93
CA GLY A 326 5.31 5.93 19.12
C GLY A 326 4.76 5.15 17.93
N MET A 327 3.66 5.67 17.41
CA MET A 327 3.11 5.38 16.09
C MET A 327 2.87 6.70 15.37
N VAL A 328 3.18 6.75 14.08
CA VAL A 328 2.93 7.93 13.23
C VAL A 328 2.04 7.52 12.07
N HIS A 329 0.95 8.27 11.86
CA HIS A 329 -0.04 7.96 10.84
C HIS A 329 -0.38 9.22 10.02
N PRO A 330 0.03 9.30 8.74
CA PRO A 330 -0.47 10.33 7.83
C PRO A 330 -1.88 9.95 7.37
N GLY A 331 -2.88 10.56 8.01
CA GLY A 331 -4.29 10.25 7.84
C GLY A 331 -4.86 10.77 6.52
N ARG A 332 -5.86 10.06 5.98
CA ARG A 332 -6.62 10.49 4.80
C ARG A 332 -7.36 11.81 5.04
N ASN A 333 -7.73 12.05 6.31
CA ASN A 333 -8.34 13.30 6.80
C ASN A 333 -7.44 14.56 6.71
N GLY A 334 -6.17 14.40 6.30
CA GLY A 334 -5.23 15.50 6.10
C GLY A 334 -4.36 15.85 7.30
N TYR A 335 -4.44 15.10 8.38
CA TYR A 335 -3.59 15.26 9.57
C TYR A 335 -2.51 14.18 9.65
N LEU A 336 -1.32 14.58 10.07
CA LEU A 336 -0.24 13.69 10.51
C LEU A 336 -0.39 13.48 12.01
N TRP A 337 -0.76 12.27 12.40
CA TRP A 337 -1.06 11.88 13.77
C TRP A 337 0.15 11.26 14.44
N PHE A 338 0.39 11.64 15.69
CA PHE A 338 1.41 11.09 16.57
C PHE A 338 0.72 10.45 17.77
N LEU A 339 0.91 9.15 17.93
CA LEU A 339 0.29 8.35 18.97
C LEU A 339 1.38 7.65 19.79
N GLU A 340 1.10 7.37 21.04
CA GLU A 340 1.88 6.50 21.91
C GLU A 340 1.23 5.13 21.95
N ARG A 341 2.02 4.06 21.77
CA ARG A 341 1.56 2.67 21.90
C ARG A 341 2.05 2.08 23.22
N GLU A 342 1.13 1.47 23.94
CA GLU A 342 1.37 0.62 25.10
C GLU A 342 0.76 -0.75 24.84
N GLU A 343 1.01 -1.73 25.70
CA GLU A 343 0.50 -3.10 25.54
C GLU A 343 -1.03 -3.17 25.35
N ASN A 344 -1.79 -2.33 26.06
CA ASN A 344 -3.25 -2.33 26.05
C ASN A 344 -3.86 -0.93 25.84
N GLN A 345 -3.10 0.05 25.36
CA GLN A 345 -3.56 1.41 25.14
C GLN A 345 -2.90 2.02 23.89
N ILE A 346 -3.64 2.92 23.25
CA ILE A 346 -3.13 3.85 22.24
C ILE A 346 -3.53 5.24 22.70
N ASN A 347 -2.53 6.08 23.02
CA ASN A 347 -2.75 7.41 23.55
C ASN A 347 -2.48 8.46 22.47
N PHE A 348 -3.32 9.49 22.38
CA PHE A 348 -3.08 10.64 21.53
C PHE A 348 -1.95 11.50 22.11
N VAL A 349 -1.02 11.92 21.27
CA VAL A 349 0.10 12.79 21.66
C VAL A 349 0.01 14.13 20.95
N ASP A 350 -0.13 14.12 19.61
CA ASP A 350 -0.15 15.34 18.80
C ASP A 350 -0.74 15.05 17.41
N ALA A 351 -1.19 16.08 16.70
CA ALA A 351 -1.55 15.97 15.29
C ALA A 351 -1.37 17.31 14.56
N ASN A 352 -0.78 17.26 13.36
CA ASN A 352 -0.49 18.43 12.55
C ASN A 352 -1.09 18.30 11.15
N PRO A 353 -1.81 19.32 10.61
CA PRO A 353 -2.28 19.25 9.24
C PRO A 353 -1.09 19.23 8.27
N TYR A 354 -1.03 18.20 7.40
CA TYR A 354 0.03 18.11 6.40
C TYR A 354 -0.42 18.57 5.01
N VAL A 355 -1.73 18.65 4.77
CA VAL A 355 -2.37 19.28 3.61
C VAL A 355 -3.44 20.25 4.07
N TYR A 356 -3.94 21.06 3.15
CA TYR A 356 -5.06 21.95 3.45
C TYR A 356 -6.32 21.14 3.79
N GLN A 357 -6.90 21.44 4.93
CA GLN A 357 -8.19 20.90 5.36
C GLN A 357 -9.09 22.01 5.93
N ASP A 358 -10.43 21.87 5.78
CA ASP A 358 -11.41 22.84 6.24
C ASP A 358 -12.61 22.21 7.00
N VAL A 359 -12.45 20.94 7.39
CA VAL A 359 -13.48 20.15 8.08
C VAL A 359 -13.30 20.20 9.59
N PHE A 360 -12.07 19.94 10.09
CA PHE A 360 -11.80 19.96 11.53
C PHE A 360 -11.56 21.38 12.00
N THR A 361 -12.34 21.82 12.98
CA THR A 361 -12.20 23.15 13.59
C THR A 361 -11.24 23.16 14.76
N THR A 362 -11.29 22.10 15.58
CA THR A 362 -10.41 21.88 16.73
C THR A 362 -10.19 20.38 16.93
N LEU A 363 -9.13 20.04 17.65
CA LEU A 363 -8.91 18.70 18.20
C LEU A 363 -8.94 18.80 19.73
N ASP A 364 -9.59 17.83 20.38
CA ASP A 364 -9.49 17.68 21.82
C ASP A 364 -8.03 17.40 22.22
N PRO A 365 -7.44 18.17 23.13
CA PRO A 365 -6.00 18.08 23.41
C PRO A 365 -5.59 16.80 24.16
N VAL A 366 -6.54 16.01 24.66
CA VAL A 366 -6.27 14.77 25.40
C VAL A 366 -6.52 13.54 24.53
N THR A 367 -7.59 13.57 23.75
CA THR A 367 -8.05 12.40 22.98
C THR A 367 -7.77 12.51 21.48
N GLY A 368 -7.43 13.71 20.98
CA GLY A 368 -7.33 13.98 19.56
C GLY A 368 -8.67 14.02 18.82
N ARG A 369 -9.81 13.84 19.52
CA ARG A 369 -11.14 13.84 18.90
C ARG A 369 -11.43 15.17 18.20
N PRO A 370 -11.76 15.16 16.88
CA PRO A 370 -12.05 16.39 16.14
C PRO A 370 -13.45 16.91 16.42
N GLU A 371 -13.58 18.25 16.42
CA GLU A 371 -14.83 18.96 16.20
C GLU A 371 -14.92 19.37 14.73
N TYR A 372 -16.11 19.31 14.16
CA TYR A 372 -16.33 19.57 12.74
C TYR A 372 -17.01 20.92 12.49
N ASP A 373 -16.63 21.58 11.40
CA ASP A 373 -17.55 22.50 10.74
C ASP A 373 -18.65 21.66 10.06
N MET A 374 -19.82 21.60 10.67
CA MET A 374 -20.96 20.79 10.20
C MET A 374 -21.46 21.22 8.80
N SER A 375 -21.14 22.43 8.32
CA SER A 375 -21.42 22.84 6.95
C SER A 375 -20.56 22.12 5.89
N LYS A 376 -19.49 21.45 6.34
CA LYS A 376 -18.55 20.66 5.54
C LYS A 376 -18.84 19.17 5.57
N LYS A 377 -19.86 18.73 6.33
CA LYS A 377 -20.23 17.34 6.48
C LYS A 377 -21.44 17.01 5.60
N PRO A 378 -21.25 16.24 4.48
CA PRO A 378 -22.38 15.84 3.64
C PRO A 378 -23.31 14.90 4.38
N GLY A 379 -24.59 14.91 3.99
CA GLY A 379 -25.66 14.07 4.54
C GLY A 379 -26.70 13.76 3.50
N THR A 380 -27.70 12.94 3.86
CA THR A 380 -28.80 12.57 2.98
C THR A 380 -29.63 13.81 2.63
N GLY A 381 -29.62 14.22 1.32
CA GLY A 381 -30.27 15.44 0.84
C GLY A 381 -29.57 16.72 1.29
N PHE A 382 -28.36 16.63 1.77
CA PHE A 382 -27.55 17.79 2.16
C PHE A 382 -26.20 17.75 1.46
N GLU A 383 -26.00 18.70 0.53
CA GLU A 383 -24.74 18.88 -0.19
C GLU A 383 -23.73 19.67 0.65
N ALA A 384 -22.49 19.19 0.72
CA ALA A 384 -21.37 19.89 1.32
C ALA A 384 -20.12 19.84 0.46
N SER A 385 -19.37 20.96 0.46
CA SER A 385 -18.03 21.05 -0.14
C SER A 385 -16.98 21.04 0.95
N PHE A 386 -15.95 20.21 0.81
CA PHE A 386 -14.94 19.98 1.83
C PHE A 386 -13.56 19.69 1.23
N CYS A 387 -12.53 19.96 2.01
CA CYS A 387 -11.13 19.66 1.71
C CYS A 387 -10.48 18.94 2.91
N PRO A 388 -9.59 17.96 2.66
CA PRO A 388 -9.21 17.40 1.36
C PRO A 388 -10.37 16.65 0.70
N SER A 389 -10.17 16.20 -0.55
CA SER A 389 -11.21 15.45 -1.29
C SER A 389 -11.54 14.10 -0.63
N LEU A 390 -12.47 13.36 -1.20
CA LEU A 390 -12.78 12.01 -0.72
C LEU A 390 -11.57 11.05 -0.80
N TRP A 391 -10.60 11.29 -1.69
CA TRP A 391 -9.32 10.55 -1.68
C TRP A 391 -8.33 11.05 -0.63
N GLY A 392 -8.68 12.13 0.10
CA GLY A 392 -7.93 12.63 1.23
C GLY A 392 -6.64 13.37 0.90
N GLY A 393 -5.91 13.70 1.95
CA GLY A 393 -4.56 14.28 1.83
C GLY A 393 -3.53 13.27 1.32
N LYS A 394 -3.77 11.99 1.51
CA LYS A 394 -3.18 10.84 0.83
C LYS A 394 -4.19 9.69 0.88
N ASP A 395 -4.22 8.88 -0.16
CA ASP A 395 -4.96 7.62 -0.16
C ASP A 395 -4.06 6.48 0.37
N TRP A 396 -4.23 5.25 -0.11
CA TRP A 396 -3.50 4.07 0.33
C TRP A 396 -1.96 4.11 0.12
N PRO A 397 -1.36 4.82 -0.87
CA PRO A 397 0.07 4.73 -1.13
C PRO A 397 0.89 4.95 0.15
N PRO A 398 1.71 3.96 0.59
CA PRO A 398 2.39 4.07 1.87
C PRO A 398 3.52 5.10 1.86
N ALA A 399 3.66 5.78 2.98
CA ALA A 399 4.80 6.62 3.31
C ALA A 399 6.05 5.78 3.61
N ALA A 400 7.22 6.42 3.70
CA ALA A 400 8.45 5.77 4.16
C ALA A 400 9.13 6.61 5.24
N PHE A 401 9.83 5.96 6.17
CA PHE A 401 10.55 6.62 7.24
C PHE A 401 12.03 6.25 7.23
N ASN A 402 12.90 7.25 7.26
CA ASN A 402 14.34 7.05 7.44
C ASN A 402 14.72 7.22 8.92
N PRO A 403 15.11 6.13 9.62
CA PRO A 403 15.41 6.18 11.04
C PRO A 403 16.68 6.95 11.38
N VAL A 404 17.57 7.20 10.42
CA VAL A 404 18.83 7.94 10.62
C VAL A 404 18.58 9.45 10.54
N SER A 405 17.94 9.92 9.46
CA SER A 405 17.61 11.35 9.29
C SER A 405 16.37 11.78 10.09
N ARG A 406 15.61 10.83 10.62
CA ARG A 406 14.35 11.05 11.35
C ARG A 406 13.25 11.67 10.48
N LEU A 407 13.34 11.52 9.16
CA LEU A 407 12.39 12.06 8.20
C LEU A 407 11.37 11.01 7.75
N LEU A 408 10.10 11.39 7.83
CA LEU A 408 8.96 10.67 7.25
C LEU A 408 8.62 11.30 5.91
N PHE A 409 8.58 10.50 4.84
CA PHE A 409 8.27 10.93 3.49
C PHE A 409 6.85 10.56 3.12
N ILE A 410 6.00 11.57 2.87
CA ILE A 410 4.56 11.41 2.63
C ILE A 410 4.23 11.73 1.17
N PRO A 411 3.63 10.77 0.42
CA PRO A 411 3.09 11.06 -0.91
C PRO A 411 1.72 11.72 -0.76
N ALA A 412 1.68 13.05 -0.75
CA ALA A 412 0.50 13.82 -0.44
C ALA A 412 -0.24 14.33 -1.70
N ASN A 413 -1.53 14.62 -1.52
CA ASN A 413 -2.38 15.35 -2.46
C ASN A 413 -2.98 16.55 -1.75
N ASP A 414 -2.47 17.73 -2.04
CA ASP A 414 -3.00 19.00 -1.56
C ASP A 414 -3.89 19.65 -2.64
N ASN A 415 -4.75 20.57 -2.22
CA ASN A 415 -5.53 21.42 -3.13
C ASN A 415 -6.63 20.74 -3.96
N VAL A 416 -6.89 19.45 -3.79
CA VAL A 416 -8.06 18.78 -4.35
C VAL A 416 -9.12 18.63 -3.28
N CYS A 417 -10.35 19.02 -3.61
CA CYS A 417 -11.50 19.03 -2.71
C CYS A 417 -12.68 18.30 -3.35
N SER A 418 -13.69 17.98 -2.56
CA SER A 418 -14.90 17.34 -3.05
C SER A 418 -16.16 18.11 -2.66
N THR A 419 -17.21 17.97 -3.48
CA THR A 419 -18.59 18.30 -3.16
C THR A 419 -19.39 17.01 -3.22
N MET A 420 -20.10 16.67 -2.15
CA MET A 420 -20.92 15.45 -2.08
C MET A 420 -22.29 15.77 -1.48
N GLU A 421 -23.28 15.02 -1.95
CA GLU A 421 -24.62 14.93 -1.38
C GLU A 421 -24.97 13.46 -1.20
N GLY A 422 -25.67 13.12 -0.12
CA GLY A 422 -26.19 11.79 0.13
C GLY A 422 -27.54 11.54 -0.48
N GLU A 423 -27.84 10.27 -0.79
CA GLU A 423 -29.16 9.79 -1.17
C GLU A 423 -29.53 8.52 -0.38
N GLU A 424 -30.83 8.28 -0.23
CA GLU A 424 -31.29 7.03 0.37
C GLU A 424 -30.85 5.82 -0.46
N VAL A 425 -30.28 4.84 0.20
CA VAL A 425 -29.87 3.57 -0.42
C VAL A 425 -30.43 2.38 0.38
N GLN A 426 -30.82 1.32 -0.33
CA GLN A 426 -31.27 0.08 0.29
C GLN A 426 -30.19 -0.99 0.15
N PHE A 427 -29.87 -1.63 1.27
CA PHE A 427 -28.94 -2.75 1.29
C PHE A 427 -29.45 -3.93 0.42
N ARG A 428 -28.52 -4.45 -0.38
CA ARG A 428 -28.66 -5.71 -1.12
C ARG A 428 -27.28 -6.39 -1.12
N PRO A 429 -27.18 -7.66 -0.70
CA PRO A 429 -25.90 -8.36 -0.65
C PRO A 429 -25.12 -8.26 -1.97
N GLY A 430 -23.83 -7.95 -1.90
CA GLY A 430 -22.94 -7.83 -3.06
C GLY A 430 -23.28 -6.71 -4.04
N ARG A 431 -24.06 -5.71 -3.66
CA ARG A 431 -24.42 -4.55 -4.50
C ARG A 431 -23.97 -3.25 -3.86
N PRO A 432 -23.66 -2.21 -4.68
CA PRO A 432 -23.25 -0.91 -4.16
C PRO A 432 -24.23 -0.35 -3.10
N PHE A 433 -23.68 0.03 -1.96
CA PHE A 433 -24.38 0.52 -0.77
C PHE A 433 -23.76 1.83 -0.25
N MET A 434 -23.29 2.69 -1.14
CA MET A 434 -22.59 3.94 -0.76
C MET A 434 -23.55 5.04 -0.29
N GLY A 435 -24.76 5.15 -0.88
CA GLY A 435 -25.71 6.23 -0.57
C GLY A 435 -25.21 7.62 -0.97
N ARG A 436 -24.40 7.70 -2.03
CA ARG A 436 -23.89 8.94 -2.61
C ARG A 436 -24.68 9.30 -3.86
N ALA A 437 -25.24 10.50 -3.90
CA ALA A 437 -25.94 11.03 -5.07
C ALA A 437 -24.96 11.32 -6.23
N PRO A 438 -25.40 11.19 -7.48
CA PRO A 438 -24.61 11.62 -8.65
C PRO A 438 -24.30 13.12 -8.58
N SER A 439 -23.06 13.51 -8.93
CA SER A 439 -22.59 14.88 -8.91
C SER A 439 -21.91 15.25 -10.21
N GLU A 440 -21.91 16.57 -10.57
CA GLU A 440 -21.18 17.06 -11.72
C GLU A 440 -19.66 16.84 -11.51
N ASN A 441 -18.95 16.39 -12.55
CA ASN A 441 -17.52 16.06 -12.50
C ASN A 441 -17.13 15.13 -11.32
N GLY A 442 -18.04 14.25 -10.88
CA GLY A 442 -17.84 13.40 -9.71
C GLY A 442 -17.70 14.18 -8.40
N GLY A 443 -18.07 15.47 -8.38
CA GLY A 443 -17.97 16.35 -7.22
C GLY A 443 -16.56 16.83 -6.89
N PHE A 444 -15.59 16.72 -7.81
CA PHE A 444 -14.22 17.18 -7.56
C PHE A 444 -14.01 18.62 -8.04
N PHE A 445 -13.18 19.34 -7.31
CA PHE A 445 -12.67 20.65 -7.74
C PHE A 445 -11.25 20.88 -7.19
N VAL A 446 -10.51 21.76 -7.87
CA VAL A 446 -9.18 22.22 -7.43
C VAL A 446 -9.35 23.60 -6.80
N ARG A 447 -8.70 23.83 -5.67
CA ARG A 447 -8.75 25.13 -4.98
C ARG A 447 -8.30 26.26 -5.89
N PRO A 448 -9.06 27.36 -5.98
CA PRO A 448 -8.68 28.49 -6.83
C PRO A 448 -7.34 29.12 -6.42
N GLY A 449 -6.51 29.44 -7.41
CA GLY A 449 -5.23 30.14 -7.21
C GLY A 449 -4.06 29.22 -6.86
N THR A 450 -4.26 27.90 -6.86
CA THR A 450 -3.20 26.90 -6.63
C THR A 450 -2.63 26.43 -7.97
N ASN A 451 -1.38 25.99 -7.98
CA ASN A 451 -0.65 25.57 -9.17
C ASN A 451 -0.13 24.12 -9.12
N HIS A 452 -0.42 23.39 -8.05
CA HIS A 452 -0.03 22.01 -7.86
C HIS A 452 -1.13 21.22 -7.14
N ILE A 453 -1.04 19.91 -7.21
CA ILE A 453 -1.95 18.95 -6.57
C ILE A 453 -1.15 17.95 -5.76
N GLY A 454 -0.27 17.20 -6.42
CA GLY A 454 0.55 16.18 -5.75
C GLY A 454 1.78 16.79 -5.09
N GLU A 455 2.21 16.17 -4.02
CA GLU A 455 3.41 16.55 -3.28
C GLU A 455 4.17 15.29 -2.82
N LEU A 456 5.49 15.41 -2.68
CA LEU A 456 6.30 14.59 -1.81
C LEU A 456 6.77 15.49 -0.67
N GLN A 457 6.36 15.18 0.55
CA GLN A 457 6.69 15.96 1.74
C GLN A 457 7.65 15.17 2.64
N ALA A 458 8.59 15.85 3.29
CA ALA A 458 9.40 15.29 4.37
C ALA A 458 9.06 15.98 5.69
N TRP A 459 8.81 15.18 6.71
CA TRP A 459 8.47 15.63 8.06
C TRP A 459 9.45 15.04 9.08
N ASN A 460 10.01 15.89 9.92
CA ASN A 460 10.83 15.41 11.04
C ASN A 460 9.88 14.91 12.14
N VAL A 461 9.95 13.61 12.45
CA VAL A 461 9.02 13.00 13.42
C VAL A 461 9.27 13.43 14.86
N ASP A 462 10.48 13.88 15.19
CA ASP A 462 10.85 14.31 16.55
C ASP A 462 10.37 15.75 16.84
N THR A 463 10.38 16.63 15.83
CA THR A 463 9.88 18.01 16.00
C THR A 463 8.42 18.18 15.58
N GLY A 464 7.89 17.28 14.73
CA GLY A 464 6.57 17.44 14.11
C GLY A 464 6.51 18.53 13.05
N GLU A 465 7.64 18.98 12.53
CA GLU A 465 7.75 20.04 11.55
C GLU A 465 8.06 19.50 10.15
N LYS A 466 7.50 20.17 9.14
CA LYS A 466 7.77 19.87 7.73
C LYS A 466 9.16 20.41 7.35
N ALA A 467 10.04 19.51 6.91
CA ALA A 467 11.41 19.86 6.51
C ALA A 467 11.46 20.43 5.09
N TRP A 468 10.78 19.77 4.14
CA TRP A 468 10.71 20.22 2.74
C TRP A 468 9.49 19.65 2.02
N THR A 469 9.19 20.19 0.83
CA THR A 469 8.12 19.74 -0.07
C THR A 469 8.57 19.86 -1.53
N THR A 470 8.36 18.81 -2.32
CA THR A 470 8.47 18.83 -3.78
C THR A 470 7.09 18.67 -4.37
N SER A 471 6.64 19.65 -5.16
CA SER A 471 5.27 19.74 -5.68
C SER A 471 5.16 19.30 -7.15
N PHE A 472 4.01 18.72 -7.51
CA PHE A 472 3.69 18.23 -8.85
C PHE A 472 2.36 18.82 -9.33
N ALA A 473 2.27 19.12 -10.63
CA ALA A 473 1.04 19.65 -11.25
C ALA A 473 -0.10 18.62 -11.28
N SER A 474 0.22 17.33 -11.23
CA SER A 474 -0.73 16.22 -11.16
C SER A 474 -0.88 15.68 -9.74
N GLN A 475 -1.90 14.86 -9.51
CA GLN A 475 -2.03 14.04 -8.31
C GLN A 475 -0.82 13.11 -8.14
N ASN A 476 -0.63 12.65 -6.90
CA ASN A 476 0.43 11.72 -6.51
C ASN A 476 -0.17 10.41 -5.94
N TRP A 477 0.05 9.31 -6.65
CA TRP A 477 -0.34 7.94 -6.26
C TRP A 477 0.87 7.04 -6.04
N GLY A 478 2.02 7.61 -5.74
CA GLY A 478 3.30 6.90 -5.62
C GLY A 478 3.61 6.44 -4.20
N PRO A 479 3.64 5.12 -3.95
CA PRO A 479 4.29 4.60 -2.76
C PRO A 479 5.75 5.01 -2.68
N VAL A 480 6.26 5.15 -1.45
CA VAL A 480 7.60 5.68 -1.19
C VAL A 480 8.51 4.58 -0.63
N LEU A 481 9.77 4.58 -1.09
CA LEU A 481 10.89 3.82 -0.54
C LEU A 481 11.99 4.79 -0.11
N ALA A 482 12.56 4.63 1.08
CA ALA A 482 13.75 5.35 1.53
C ALA A 482 14.94 4.38 1.70
N THR A 483 16.17 4.87 1.47
CA THR A 483 17.39 4.06 1.61
C THR A 483 18.46 4.78 2.42
N ALA A 484 19.45 4.04 2.92
CA ALA A 484 20.61 4.60 3.63
C ALA A 484 21.55 5.38 2.70
N GLY A 485 21.39 5.30 1.38
CA GLY A 485 22.10 6.14 0.42
C GLY A 485 21.58 7.58 0.36
N ASP A 486 20.81 8.04 1.36
CA ASP A 486 20.16 9.34 1.42
C ASP A 486 19.21 9.61 0.24
N LEU A 487 18.55 8.54 -0.27
CA LEU A 487 17.63 8.60 -1.40
C LEU A 487 16.20 8.26 -0.99
N VAL A 488 15.26 8.91 -1.70
CA VAL A 488 13.85 8.57 -1.68
C VAL A 488 13.41 8.24 -3.09
N PHE A 489 12.81 7.04 -3.29
CA PHE A 489 12.29 6.60 -4.58
C PHE A 489 10.77 6.67 -4.60
N MET A 490 10.21 7.28 -5.63
CA MET A 490 8.76 7.42 -5.82
C MET A 490 8.40 7.62 -7.30
N GLY A 491 7.25 7.11 -7.69
CA GLY A 491 6.57 7.48 -8.94
C GLY A 491 5.23 8.18 -8.64
N GLY A 492 4.14 7.73 -9.25
CA GLY A 492 2.75 8.09 -8.88
C GLY A 492 2.18 9.34 -9.52
N THR A 493 2.96 10.06 -10.31
CA THR A 493 2.48 11.18 -11.11
C THR A 493 2.08 10.74 -12.53
N ASN A 494 1.19 11.49 -13.17
CA ASN A 494 0.64 11.16 -14.49
C ASN A 494 1.65 11.26 -15.66
N ASP A 495 2.82 11.80 -15.42
CA ASP A 495 3.92 11.92 -16.38
C ASP A 495 4.74 10.61 -16.54
N ARG A 496 4.47 9.60 -15.71
CA ARG A 496 5.04 8.25 -15.76
C ARG A 496 6.51 8.14 -15.37
N TYR A 497 7.07 9.13 -14.69
CA TYR A 497 8.44 9.06 -14.22
C TYR A 497 8.53 8.31 -12.88
N PHE A 498 9.49 7.40 -12.80
CA PHE A 498 10.05 6.91 -11.56
C PHE A 498 11.24 7.80 -11.22
N ARG A 499 11.33 8.27 -9.99
CA ARG A 499 12.29 9.29 -9.56
C ARG A 499 13.05 8.86 -8.31
N ALA A 500 14.32 9.32 -8.24
CA ALA A 500 15.08 9.37 -7.01
C ALA A 500 15.24 10.83 -6.57
N PHE A 501 14.96 11.08 -5.30
CA PHE A 501 15.08 12.40 -4.67
C PHE A 501 16.17 12.35 -3.62
N ASP A 502 16.89 13.46 -3.43
CA ASP A 502 17.71 13.68 -2.25
C ASP A 502 16.80 13.73 -1.00
N ALA A 503 17.01 12.82 -0.06
CA ALA A 503 16.19 12.70 1.14
C ALA A 503 16.27 13.96 2.04
N ASN A 504 17.33 14.76 1.93
CA ASN A 504 17.57 15.90 2.79
C ASN A 504 16.86 17.18 2.32
N ASN A 505 16.59 17.33 1.02
CA ASN A 505 16.06 18.57 0.45
C ASN A 505 14.96 18.40 -0.61
N GLY A 506 14.70 17.16 -1.07
CA GLY A 506 13.67 16.85 -2.05
C GLY A 506 14.04 17.18 -3.50
N GLU A 507 15.30 17.45 -3.81
CA GLU A 507 15.79 17.65 -5.18
C GLU A 507 15.68 16.33 -5.97
N ILE A 508 15.22 16.42 -7.23
CA ILE A 508 15.17 15.25 -8.13
C ILE A 508 16.57 15.03 -8.70
N LEU A 509 17.24 13.95 -8.26
CA LEU A 509 18.58 13.60 -8.70
C LEU A 509 18.58 12.70 -9.94
N TRP A 510 17.53 11.87 -10.09
CA TRP A 510 17.39 10.96 -11.22
C TRP A 510 15.93 10.72 -11.54
N GLN A 511 15.64 10.44 -12.81
CA GLN A 511 14.30 10.02 -13.25
C GLN A 511 14.33 9.19 -14.51
N GLN A 512 13.49 8.15 -14.55
CA GLN A 512 13.29 7.28 -15.71
C GLN A 512 11.80 7.23 -16.07
N ARG A 513 11.48 7.51 -17.31
CA ARG A 513 10.10 7.37 -17.81
C ARG A 513 9.80 5.92 -18.12
N THR A 514 8.69 5.41 -17.56
CA THR A 514 8.24 4.03 -17.71
C THR A 514 7.10 3.90 -18.75
N ASN A 515 6.65 2.66 -19.00
CA ASN A 515 5.55 2.36 -19.92
C ASN A 515 4.21 2.96 -19.50
N SER A 516 3.96 3.05 -18.18
CA SER A 516 2.71 3.47 -17.55
C SER A 516 2.99 4.36 -16.34
N GLY A 517 1.98 4.89 -15.67
CA GLY A 517 2.12 5.49 -14.33
C GLY A 517 2.51 4.42 -13.31
N ILE A 518 3.10 4.85 -12.21
CA ILE A 518 3.64 3.95 -11.19
C ILE A 518 2.77 4.06 -9.94
N THR A 519 2.03 3.00 -9.67
CA THR A 519 1.28 2.81 -8.41
C THR A 519 1.83 1.64 -7.59
N GLY A 520 2.83 0.92 -8.11
CA GLY A 520 3.50 -0.17 -7.41
C GLY A 520 4.41 0.33 -6.30
N VAL A 521 4.47 -0.43 -5.22
CA VAL A 521 5.38 -0.16 -4.09
C VAL A 521 6.81 -0.48 -4.52
N PRO A 522 7.75 0.49 -4.50
CA PRO A 522 9.15 0.24 -4.82
C PRO A 522 9.84 -0.50 -3.68
N VAL A 523 10.81 -1.34 -4.04
CA VAL A 523 11.64 -2.11 -3.11
C VAL A 523 13.09 -2.08 -3.54
N THR A 524 14.00 -2.45 -2.62
CA THR A 524 15.41 -2.64 -2.94
C THR A 524 15.92 -3.93 -2.35
N TYR A 525 16.88 -4.55 -3.03
CA TYR A 525 17.54 -5.79 -2.61
C TYR A 525 18.97 -5.83 -3.15
N SER A 526 19.80 -6.75 -2.68
CA SER A 526 21.12 -6.94 -3.24
C SER A 526 21.41 -8.41 -3.58
N LEU A 527 22.14 -8.64 -4.67
CA LEU A 527 22.63 -9.95 -5.09
C LEU A 527 24.10 -9.85 -5.44
N ASP A 528 24.91 -10.72 -4.86
CA ASP A 528 26.37 -10.75 -5.07
C ASP A 528 27.06 -9.38 -4.80
N GLY A 529 26.52 -8.60 -3.86
CA GLY A 529 27.03 -7.27 -3.48
C GLY A 529 26.60 -6.13 -4.39
N LYS A 530 25.75 -6.36 -5.40
CA LYS A 530 25.15 -5.35 -6.28
C LYS A 530 23.73 -5.04 -5.81
N GLN A 531 23.42 -3.75 -5.62
CA GLN A 531 22.11 -3.27 -5.22
C GLN A 531 21.19 -3.08 -6.44
N TYR A 532 19.91 -3.43 -6.26
CA TYR A 532 18.86 -3.28 -7.25
C TYR A 532 17.68 -2.52 -6.65
N ILE A 533 17.02 -1.69 -7.48
CA ILE A 533 15.74 -1.04 -7.18
C ILE A 533 14.68 -1.65 -8.10
N ALA A 534 13.61 -2.19 -7.53
CA ALA A 534 12.53 -2.80 -8.31
C ALA A 534 11.19 -2.10 -8.05
N VAL A 535 10.38 -1.94 -9.11
CA VAL A 535 9.04 -1.36 -9.01
C VAL A 535 8.12 -1.88 -10.09
N GLN A 536 6.83 -2.03 -9.79
CA GLN A 536 5.79 -2.26 -10.78
C GLN A 536 5.27 -0.94 -11.33
N SER A 537 5.26 -0.80 -12.66
CA SER A 537 4.58 0.27 -13.37
C SER A 537 3.27 -0.26 -13.95
N GLY A 538 2.15 0.38 -13.64
CA GLY A 538 0.82 -0.01 -14.12
C GLY A 538 -0.24 0.91 -13.54
N TRP A 539 -0.70 1.89 -14.34
CA TRP A 539 -1.75 2.84 -13.96
C TRP A 539 -3.12 2.21 -14.03
N GLY A 540 -3.97 2.49 -13.07
CA GLY A 540 -5.32 1.95 -13.03
C GLY A 540 -6.06 2.31 -11.75
N VAL A 541 -7.23 1.71 -11.55
CA VAL A 541 -8.06 1.87 -10.37
C VAL A 541 -8.30 3.35 -10.03
N ASP A 542 -8.13 3.78 -8.79
CA ASP A 542 -8.42 5.14 -8.34
C ASP A 542 -7.52 6.20 -8.95
N ALA A 543 -6.25 5.88 -9.17
CA ALA A 543 -5.33 6.77 -9.87
C ALA A 543 -5.85 7.14 -11.28
N GLN A 544 -6.43 6.17 -12.01
CA GLN A 544 -7.04 6.42 -13.31
C GLN A 544 -8.39 7.15 -13.19
N ARG A 545 -9.20 6.81 -12.16
CA ARG A 545 -10.48 7.47 -11.90
C ARG A 545 -10.28 8.95 -11.59
N GLU A 546 -9.37 9.26 -10.67
CA GLU A 546 -9.00 10.65 -10.34
C GLU A 546 -8.45 11.40 -11.54
N GLN A 547 -7.55 10.79 -12.33
CA GLN A 547 -7.03 11.42 -13.55
C GLN A 547 -8.16 11.81 -14.52
N ASN A 548 -9.14 10.94 -14.71
CA ASN A 548 -10.27 11.21 -15.59
C ASN A 548 -11.12 12.38 -15.08
N LEU A 549 -11.37 12.45 -13.78
CA LEU A 549 -12.13 13.52 -13.14
C LEU A 549 -11.36 14.85 -13.16
N LEU A 550 -10.08 14.84 -12.87
CA LEU A 550 -9.22 16.02 -12.94
C LEU A 550 -9.11 16.57 -14.39
N ASN A 551 -9.08 15.68 -15.39
CA ASN A 551 -9.15 16.10 -16.79
C ASN A 551 -10.45 16.91 -17.08
N LEU A 552 -11.60 16.46 -16.55
CA LEU A 552 -12.88 17.19 -16.70
C LEU A 552 -12.83 18.54 -15.96
N VAL A 553 -12.37 18.56 -14.72
CA VAL A 553 -12.28 19.76 -13.88
C VAL A 553 -11.34 20.82 -14.47
N LYS A 554 -10.20 20.39 -15.01
CA LYS A 554 -9.17 21.29 -15.58
C LYS A 554 -9.37 21.59 -17.05
N GLY A 555 -10.32 20.91 -17.73
CA GLY A 555 -10.48 21.03 -19.19
C GLY A 555 -9.29 20.47 -19.96
N GLU A 556 -8.61 19.48 -19.41
CA GLU A 556 -7.45 18.82 -19.98
C GLU A 556 -7.83 17.46 -20.59
N ASN A 557 -6.94 16.90 -21.40
CA ASN A 557 -7.08 15.54 -21.92
C ASN A 557 -5.74 14.81 -21.78
N HIS A 558 -5.35 14.53 -20.54
CA HIS A 558 -4.12 13.82 -20.25
C HIS A 558 -4.41 12.31 -20.17
N TYR A 559 -3.72 11.53 -20.98
CA TYR A 559 -3.87 10.09 -21.04
C TYR A 559 -2.62 9.39 -20.48
N VAL A 560 -2.82 8.54 -19.49
CA VAL A 560 -1.78 7.64 -18.97
C VAL A 560 -2.02 6.24 -19.54
N PRO A 561 -1.08 5.69 -20.35
CA PRO A 561 -1.22 4.34 -20.87
C PRO A 561 -1.32 3.31 -19.74
N GLN A 562 -2.18 2.32 -19.90
CA GLN A 562 -2.29 1.18 -19.00
C GLN A 562 -1.38 0.03 -19.48
N GLY A 563 -1.02 -0.86 -18.55
CA GLY A 563 -0.22 -2.05 -18.82
C GLY A 563 0.88 -2.24 -17.79
N GLY A 564 0.94 -3.44 -17.21
CA GLY A 564 1.87 -3.79 -16.13
C GLY A 564 3.24 -4.21 -16.63
N VAL A 565 4.27 -3.57 -16.09
CA VAL A 565 5.67 -3.95 -16.29
C VAL A 565 6.42 -3.84 -14.96
N ILE A 566 7.16 -4.88 -14.62
CA ILE A 566 8.14 -4.84 -13.54
C ILE A 566 9.42 -4.25 -14.12
N TRP A 567 9.93 -3.19 -13.50
CA TRP A 567 11.19 -2.55 -13.85
C TRP A 567 12.20 -2.79 -12.74
N VAL A 568 13.42 -3.15 -13.13
CA VAL A 568 14.54 -3.27 -12.19
C VAL A 568 15.72 -2.44 -12.68
N PHE A 569 16.28 -1.68 -11.77
CA PHE A 569 17.36 -0.73 -11.99
C PHE A 569 18.57 -1.09 -11.14
N ALA A 570 19.76 -0.84 -11.64
CA ALA A 570 21.03 -0.96 -10.93
C ALA A 570 22.06 0.00 -11.52
N LEU A 571 23.19 0.18 -10.85
CA LEU A 571 24.34 0.87 -11.41
C LEU A 571 24.95 0.01 -12.55
N PRO A 572 25.52 0.62 -13.59
CA PRO A 572 26.25 -0.12 -14.63
C PRO A 572 27.47 -0.84 -14.03
N ASP A 573 27.91 -1.93 -14.72
CA ASP A 573 29.09 -2.71 -14.32
C ASP A 573 30.39 -1.94 -14.55
#